data_f8c9c4386c485a2e8db71d8289f2cc92
#
_entry.id   f8c9c4386c485a2e8db71d8289f2cc92
#
_cell.length_a   1.000
_cell.length_b   1.000
_cell.length_c   1.000
_cell.angle_alpha   90.00
_cell.angle_beta   90.00
_cell.angle_gamma   90.00
#
_symmetry.space_group_name_H-M   'P 1'
#
loop_
_entity.id
_entity.type
_entity.pdbx_description
1 polymer ?
#
loop_
_entity_poly.entity_id
_entity_poly.type
_entity_poly.pdbx_seq_one_letter_code
_entity_poly.pdbx_strand_id
1 'polypeptide(L)'
;MHETSSGPHVMSGAATDMRSRDERARDRHAPCSTIARASGEQLIATATPYDRFVLVEVQAPWPGDMRTPPWMRSDWSPERVGALNRAIAGAEAAGVRAKFVALAPDRQYSVPGNPRAIILERHAGHCIRWVRQEFFLGEEDGLDQMCAVAGGPLGQDGFRVGRVRELLICAHGQVDSCCGRLGVRLHRAARQMLGGDTTTRVWRCSAIGGHRFAPTALDFPSGRMWGHLVEDDLPVLLTGREIDPIWDRYRGAVGLDTRAEQAVEGELLRRYGPALVDAELVFRVEDGYVDVSVDLVGIHDRYRMVVITGEPRMVVANCKGMTSPVTPISVS
;
A
#
# COMPACT_ATOMS: atom_id res chain seq x y z
N MET A 1 -66.54 -16.67 32.72
CA MET A 1 -65.26 -17.25 32.96
C MET A 1 -64.44 -16.92 31.75
N HIS A 2 -63.57 -15.90 31.88
CA HIS A 2 -62.71 -15.42 30.83
C HIS A 2 -61.27 -15.76 31.25
N GLU A 3 -60.59 -16.61 30.49
CA GLU A 3 -59.15 -16.79 30.61
C GLU A 3 -58.50 -16.05 29.46
N THR A 4 -57.68 -15.05 29.80
CA THR A 4 -56.82 -14.30 28.89
C THR A 4 -55.43 -14.92 28.95
N SER A 5 -55.00 -15.53 27.83
CA SER A 5 -53.65 -16.03 27.61
C SER A 5 -52.74 -14.87 27.21
N SER A 6 -51.76 -14.55 28.06
CA SER A 6 -50.68 -13.61 27.77
C SER A 6 -49.48 -14.39 27.26
N GLY A 7 -49.10 -14.19 26.00
CA GLY A 7 -47.88 -14.72 25.44
C GLY A 7 -46.63 -13.92 25.90
N PRO A 8 -45.43 -14.52 25.98
CA PRO A 8 -44.22 -13.86 26.46
C PRO A 8 -43.63 -12.92 25.41
N HIS A 9 -43.45 -11.66 25.81
CA HIS A 9 -42.61 -10.70 25.09
C HIS A 9 -41.15 -11.18 25.08
N VAL A 10 -40.60 -11.50 23.92
CA VAL A 10 -39.19 -11.70 23.72
C VAL A 10 -38.52 -10.31 23.64
N MET A 11 -37.89 -9.90 24.71
CA MET A 11 -37.02 -8.74 24.74
C MET A 11 -35.73 -9.09 23.98
N SER A 12 -35.53 -8.49 22.80
CA SER A 12 -34.26 -8.47 22.09
C SER A 12 -33.23 -7.69 22.94
N GLY A 13 -32.40 -8.41 23.66
CA GLY A 13 -31.29 -7.85 24.41
C GLY A 13 -30.19 -7.41 23.45
N ALA A 14 -30.02 -6.10 23.28
CA ALA A 14 -28.77 -5.54 22.75
C ALA A 14 -27.63 -6.02 23.63
N ALA A 15 -26.69 -6.78 23.08
CA ALA A 15 -25.47 -7.20 23.77
C ALA A 15 -24.64 -5.94 24.07
N THR A 16 -24.80 -5.41 25.28
CA THR A 16 -24.02 -4.29 25.78
C THR A 16 -22.58 -4.77 25.95
N ASP A 17 -21.64 -4.10 25.26
CA ASP A 17 -20.21 -4.32 25.43
C ASP A 17 -19.81 -4.07 26.90
N MET A 18 -19.75 -5.14 27.68
CA MET A 18 -19.42 -5.14 29.10
C MET A 18 -17.92 -5.12 29.40
N ARG A 19 -17.09 -4.58 28.49
CA ARG A 19 -15.67 -4.41 28.79
C ARG A 19 -15.47 -3.47 29.97
N SER A 20 -14.55 -3.87 30.86
CA SER A 20 -14.25 -3.08 32.05
C SER A 20 -13.65 -1.71 31.70
N ARG A 21 -13.73 -0.74 32.61
CA ARG A 21 -13.08 0.57 32.45
C ARG A 21 -11.56 0.45 32.24
N ASP A 22 -10.95 -0.55 32.86
CA ASP A 22 -9.51 -0.83 32.73
C ASP A 22 -9.15 -1.44 31.38
N GLU A 23 -10.00 -2.29 30.80
CA GLU A 23 -9.83 -2.79 29.44
C GLU A 23 -9.97 -1.67 28.41
N ARG A 24 -10.96 -0.80 28.56
CA ARG A 24 -11.11 0.40 27.71
C ARG A 24 -9.97 1.43 27.90
N ALA A 25 -9.35 1.50 29.07
CA ALA A 25 -8.19 2.34 29.31
C ALA A 25 -6.91 1.76 28.70
N ARG A 26 -6.73 0.43 28.76
CA ARG A 26 -5.62 -0.28 28.09
C ARG A 26 -5.74 -0.20 26.57
N ASP A 27 -6.92 -0.33 26.00
CA ASP A 27 -7.17 -0.20 24.57
C ASP A 27 -6.87 1.22 24.05
N ARG A 28 -7.05 2.26 24.85
CA ARG A 28 -6.71 3.65 24.48
C ARG A 28 -5.21 3.89 24.35
N HIS A 29 -4.36 3.03 24.91
CA HIS A 29 -2.90 3.15 24.88
C HIS A 29 -2.26 2.06 23.99
N ALA A 30 -3.02 1.09 23.51
CA ALA A 30 -2.52 0.06 22.62
C ALA A 30 -2.22 0.65 21.22
N PRO A 31 -1.10 0.25 20.59
CA PRO A 31 -0.79 0.66 19.23
C PRO A 31 -1.91 0.30 18.24
N CYS A 32 -2.23 1.20 17.31
CA CYS A 32 -3.33 0.98 16.35
C CYS A 32 -3.20 -0.34 15.56
N SER A 33 -1.97 -0.75 15.24
CA SER A 33 -1.71 -2.03 14.56
C SER A 33 -2.01 -3.25 15.42
N THR A 34 -1.84 -3.16 16.73
CA THR A 34 -2.21 -4.23 17.67
C THR A 34 -3.74 -4.34 17.78
N ILE A 35 -4.43 -3.20 17.86
CA ILE A 35 -5.91 -3.16 17.90
C ILE A 35 -6.49 -3.73 16.61
N ALA A 36 -6.02 -3.29 15.43
CA ALA A 36 -6.51 -3.76 14.14
C ALA A 36 -6.30 -5.27 13.97
N ARG A 37 -5.14 -5.78 14.37
CA ARG A 37 -4.87 -7.23 14.34
C ARG A 37 -5.80 -8.01 15.28
N ALA A 38 -5.98 -7.52 16.50
CA ALA A 38 -6.85 -8.17 17.49
C ALA A 38 -8.34 -8.15 17.11
N SER A 39 -8.76 -7.13 16.34
CA SER A 39 -10.16 -7.03 15.85
C SER A 39 -10.47 -7.97 14.67
N GLY A 40 -9.47 -8.67 14.14
CA GLY A 40 -9.64 -9.52 12.94
C GLY A 40 -10.01 -8.71 11.69
N GLU A 41 -9.56 -7.45 11.59
CA GLU A 41 -9.80 -6.63 10.40
C GLU A 41 -9.14 -7.28 9.17
N GLN A 42 -9.93 -7.51 8.12
CA GLN A 42 -9.42 -8.03 6.85
C GLN A 42 -8.55 -6.99 6.15
N LEU A 43 -7.42 -7.43 5.63
CA LEU A 43 -6.49 -6.56 4.91
C LEU A 43 -6.82 -6.47 3.42
N ILE A 44 -7.38 -7.53 2.85
CA ILE A 44 -7.70 -7.59 1.41
C ILE A 44 -8.56 -6.38 0.97
N ALA A 45 -8.27 -5.87 -0.21
CA ALA A 45 -8.96 -4.74 -0.82
C ALA A 45 -8.88 -3.43 0.01
N THR A 46 -7.74 -3.21 0.71
CA THR A 46 -7.45 -1.99 1.47
C THR A 46 -6.28 -1.18 0.90
N ALA A 47 -5.74 -1.56 -0.25
CA ALA A 47 -4.76 -0.77 -0.97
C ALA A 47 -5.43 0.47 -1.59
N THR A 48 -4.79 1.63 -1.48
CA THR A 48 -5.30 2.85 -2.14
C THR A 48 -4.85 2.85 -3.60
N PRO A 49 -5.76 3.06 -4.56
CA PRO A 49 -5.42 3.09 -5.99
C PRO A 49 -4.56 4.30 -6.36
N TYR A 50 -3.53 4.05 -7.19
CA TYR A 50 -2.68 5.09 -7.78
C TYR A 50 -2.30 4.71 -9.21
N ASP A 51 -2.00 5.73 -10.03
CA ASP A 51 -1.53 5.57 -11.40
C ASP A 51 -0.01 5.78 -11.49
N ARG A 52 0.55 6.56 -10.54
CA ARG A 52 1.98 6.89 -10.49
C ARG A 52 2.50 6.99 -9.06
N PHE A 53 3.71 6.47 -8.83
CA PHE A 53 4.50 6.75 -7.64
C PHE A 53 5.74 7.55 -8.02
N VAL A 54 6.00 8.63 -7.28
CA VAL A 54 7.21 9.44 -7.40
C VAL A 54 7.99 9.27 -6.10
N LEU A 55 9.03 8.46 -6.15
CA LEU A 55 9.89 8.14 -5.02
C LEU A 55 11.11 9.06 -5.07
N VAL A 56 11.37 9.79 -4.00
CA VAL A 56 12.48 10.75 -3.96
C VAL A 56 13.31 10.55 -2.71
N GLU A 57 14.62 10.43 -2.86
CA GLU A 57 15.53 10.34 -1.70
C GLU A 57 15.54 11.66 -0.93
N VAL A 58 15.02 11.63 0.29
CA VAL A 58 14.95 12.77 1.21
C VAL A 58 15.32 12.31 2.61
N GLN A 59 16.28 13.00 3.23
CA GLN A 59 16.69 12.69 4.60
C GLN A 59 15.52 12.79 5.60
N ALA A 60 15.38 11.78 6.44
CA ALA A 60 14.44 11.83 7.57
C ALA A 60 14.99 12.76 8.69
N PRO A 61 14.15 13.33 9.57
CA PRO A 61 12.72 13.06 9.73
C PRO A 61 11.83 13.85 8.75
N TRP A 62 10.79 13.17 8.25
CA TRP A 62 9.80 13.80 7.38
C TRP A 62 8.69 14.50 8.19
N PRO A 63 7.88 15.41 7.57
CA PRO A 63 6.78 16.10 8.25
C PRO A 63 5.79 15.15 8.92
N GLY A 64 5.26 15.57 10.08
CA GLY A 64 4.36 14.75 10.91
C GLY A 64 2.90 14.70 10.45
N ASP A 65 2.58 15.31 9.31
CA ASP A 65 1.28 15.22 8.67
C ASP A 65 1.40 14.71 7.23
N MET A 66 0.33 14.10 6.70
CA MET A 66 0.34 13.49 5.37
C MET A 66 0.05 14.49 4.24
N ARG A 67 -0.31 15.72 4.54
CA ARG A 67 -0.62 16.76 3.56
C ARG A 67 0.63 17.55 3.17
N THR A 68 1.57 17.69 4.10
CA THR A 68 2.85 18.35 3.84
C THR A 68 3.78 17.42 3.07
N PRO A 69 4.25 17.81 1.88
CA PRO A 69 5.20 17.01 1.11
C PRO A 69 6.44 16.65 1.93
N PRO A 70 7.00 15.44 1.75
CA PRO A 70 8.10 14.95 2.59
C PRO A 70 9.37 15.81 2.59
N TRP A 71 9.62 16.54 1.50
CA TRP A 71 10.80 17.39 1.31
C TRP A 71 10.68 18.78 1.94
N MET A 72 9.51 19.18 2.47
CA MET A 72 9.32 20.51 3.07
C MET A 72 10.14 20.77 4.34
N ARG A 73 10.72 19.72 4.94
CA ARG A 73 11.66 19.81 6.06
C ARG A 73 13.09 19.40 5.69
N SER A 74 13.35 19.26 4.38
CA SER A 74 14.71 19.01 3.90
C SER A 74 15.54 20.30 3.93
N ASP A 75 16.85 20.15 3.82
CA ASP A 75 17.83 21.21 3.61
C ASP A 75 17.96 21.61 2.12
N TRP A 76 16.99 21.23 1.31
CA TRP A 76 16.99 21.52 -0.12
C TRP A 76 16.68 22.96 -0.42
N SER A 77 17.24 23.46 -1.53
CA SER A 77 16.98 24.82 -1.97
C SER A 77 15.50 25.08 -2.23
N PRO A 78 15.02 26.33 -2.02
CA PRO A 78 13.63 26.71 -2.33
C PRO A 78 13.24 26.41 -3.78
N GLU A 79 14.18 26.49 -4.72
CA GLU A 79 13.94 26.17 -6.15
C GLU A 79 13.62 24.70 -6.34
N ARG A 80 14.41 23.79 -5.74
CA ARG A 80 14.18 22.34 -5.78
C ARG A 80 12.84 21.97 -5.15
N VAL A 81 12.54 22.51 -3.98
CA VAL A 81 11.25 22.33 -3.31
C VAL A 81 10.10 22.85 -4.19
N GLY A 82 10.27 24.04 -4.80
CA GLY A 82 9.30 24.62 -5.69
C GLY A 82 9.06 23.78 -6.95
N ALA A 83 10.12 23.20 -7.54
CA ALA A 83 10.01 22.32 -8.71
C ALA A 83 9.18 21.09 -8.39
N LEU A 84 9.44 20.41 -7.27
CA LEU A 84 8.68 19.25 -6.82
C LEU A 84 7.21 19.57 -6.51
N ASN A 85 6.94 20.72 -5.89
CA ASN A 85 5.57 21.16 -5.63
C ASN A 85 4.82 21.47 -6.94
N ARG A 86 5.49 22.03 -7.95
CA ARG A 86 4.89 22.18 -9.29
C ARG A 86 4.61 20.85 -9.96
N ALA A 87 5.47 19.83 -9.77
CA ALA A 87 5.23 18.48 -10.29
C ALA A 87 3.99 17.84 -9.65
N ILE A 88 3.74 18.06 -8.34
CA ILE A 88 2.49 17.61 -7.70
C ILE A 88 1.28 18.27 -8.38
N ALA A 89 1.29 19.59 -8.49
CA ALA A 89 0.19 20.33 -9.10
C ALA A 89 -0.02 19.96 -10.58
N GLY A 90 1.06 19.69 -11.32
CA GLY A 90 1.02 19.20 -12.70
C GLY A 90 0.34 17.85 -12.84
N ALA A 91 0.70 16.88 -11.98
CA ALA A 91 0.06 15.56 -11.96
C ALA A 91 -1.45 15.66 -11.67
N GLU A 92 -1.83 16.50 -10.69
CA GLU A 92 -3.24 16.76 -10.37
C GLU A 92 -3.98 17.36 -11.56
N ALA A 93 -3.38 18.37 -12.24
CA ALA A 93 -3.94 18.99 -13.42
C ALA A 93 -4.08 18.03 -14.61
N ALA A 94 -3.16 17.07 -14.73
CA ALA A 94 -3.21 16.00 -15.72
C ALA A 94 -4.20 14.86 -15.37
N GLY A 95 -4.89 14.94 -14.22
CA GLY A 95 -5.81 13.91 -13.73
C GLY A 95 -5.12 12.61 -13.29
N VAL A 96 -3.82 12.65 -13.00
CA VAL A 96 -3.02 11.49 -12.60
C VAL A 96 -3.08 11.34 -11.08
N ARG A 97 -3.52 10.18 -10.59
CA ARG A 97 -3.48 9.83 -9.16
C ARG A 97 -2.04 9.50 -8.76
N ALA A 98 -1.24 10.53 -8.55
CA ALA A 98 0.17 10.38 -8.20
C ALA A 98 0.38 10.34 -6.68
N LYS A 99 1.26 9.44 -6.21
CA LYS A 99 1.73 9.38 -4.83
C LYS A 99 3.19 9.74 -4.76
N PHE A 100 3.48 10.84 -4.08
CA PHE A 100 4.85 11.27 -3.79
C PHE A 100 5.31 10.69 -2.45
N VAL A 101 6.43 10.00 -2.46
CA VAL A 101 6.96 9.25 -1.31
C VAL A 101 8.44 9.57 -1.14
N ALA A 102 8.85 9.94 0.08
CA ALA A 102 10.27 10.04 0.39
C ALA A 102 10.87 8.67 0.69
N LEU A 103 12.07 8.46 0.17
CA LEU A 103 12.96 7.35 0.53
C LEU A 103 14.05 7.87 1.45
N ALA A 104 14.31 7.22 2.57
CA ALA A 104 15.50 7.52 3.37
C ALA A 104 16.75 7.11 2.59
N PRO A 105 17.77 7.98 2.45
CA PRO A 105 19.02 7.59 1.81
C PRO A 105 19.61 6.34 2.47
N ASP A 106 20.12 5.44 1.65
CA ASP A 106 20.68 4.16 2.06
C ASP A 106 22.15 4.04 1.62
N ARG A 107 23.01 3.55 2.51
CA ARG A 107 24.49 3.50 2.25
C ARG A 107 24.87 2.63 1.05
N GLN A 108 24.05 1.66 0.67
CA GLN A 108 24.31 0.76 -0.44
C GLN A 108 23.78 1.28 -1.77
N TYR A 109 22.66 2.03 -1.75
CA TYR A 109 21.96 2.44 -2.96
C TYR A 109 22.17 3.90 -3.32
N SER A 110 22.33 4.77 -2.31
CA SER A 110 22.33 6.22 -2.50
C SER A 110 23.72 6.72 -2.88
N VAL A 111 23.75 7.74 -3.71
CA VAL A 111 24.98 8.44 -4.10
C VAL A 111 25.09 9.72 -3.28
N PRO A 112 26.15 9.88 -2.47
CA PRO A 112 26.33 11.11 -1.68
C PRO A 112 26.31 12.36 -2.56
N GLY A 113 25.51 13.36 -2.16
CA GLY A 113 25.38 14.62 -2.91
C GLY A 113 24.49 14.55 -4.16
N ASN A 114 24.09 13.37 -4.60
CA ASN A 114 23.29 13.18 -5.80
C ASN A 114 22.03 12.33 -5.49
N PRO A 115 20.97 12.94 -4.90
CA PRO A 115 19.75 12.22 -4.53
C PRO A 115 19.09 11.60 -5.76
N ARG A 116 18.59 10.39 -5.55
CA ARG A 116 17.85 9.62 -6.56
C ARG A 116 16.37 9.95 -6.53
N ALA A 117 15.74 9.98 -7.71
CA ALA A 117 14.31 9.87 -7.85
C ALA A 117 13.94 8.67 -8.74
N ILE A 118 12.87 7.96 -8.38
CA ILE A 118 12.34 6.84 -9.17
C ILE A 118 10.87 7.13 -9.41
N ILE A 119 10.48 7.19 -10.67
CA ILE A 119 9.08 7.27 -11.06
C ILE A 119 8.64 5.87 -11.48
N LEU A 120 7.57 5.41 -10.87
CA LEU A 120 6.91 4.16 -11.19
C LEU A 120 5.53 4.50 -11.72
N GLU A 121 5.19 3.94 -12.88
CA GLU A 121 3.91 4.19 -13.54
C GLU A 121 3.24 2.86 -13.89
N ARG A 122 1.92 2.81 -13.75
CA ARG A 122 1.12 1.65 -14.16
C ARG A 122 1.30 1.44 -15.66
N HIS A 123 1.73 0.26 -16.06
CA HIS A 123 1.93 -0.08 -17.47
C HIS A 123 0.58 -0.07 -18.22
N ALA A 124 0.54 0.58 -19.37
CA ALA A 124 -0.65 0.59 -20.22
C ALA A 124 -1.06 -0.86 -20.59
N GLY A 125 -2.33 -1.20 -20.39
CA GLY A 125 -2.86 -2.56 -20.62
C GLY A 125 -2.59 -3.57 -19.51
N HIS A 126 -1.80 -3.21 -18.46
CA HIS A 126 -1.51 -4.09 -17.34
C HIS A 126 -1.80 -3.39 -16.00
N CYS A 127 -2.87 -3.77 -15.34
CA CYS A 127 -3.29 -3.14 -14.08
C CYS A 127 -2.41 -3.46 -12.87
N ILE A 128 -1.64 -4.55 -12.91
CA ILE A 128 -0.75 -5.01 -11.83
C ILE A 128 0.73 -5.02 -12.21
N ARG A 129 1.11 -4.42 -13.32
CA ARG A 129 2.50 -4.30 -13.76
C ARG A 129 2.91 -2.84 -13.82
N TRP A 130 4.07 -2.54 -13.24
CA TRP A 130 4.61 -1.19 -13.17
C TRP A 130 5.92 -1.09 -13.93
N VAL A 131 6.04 -0.01 -14.69
CA VAL A 131 7.26 0.39 -15.37
C VAL A 131 7.96 1.49 -14.60
N ARG A 132 9.27 1.65 -14.78
CA ARG A 132 10.07 2.59 -14.00
C ARG A 132 10.95 3.47 -14.87
N GLN A 133 11.22 4.67 -14.36
CA GLN A 133 12.27 5.56 -14.82
C GLN A 133 13.04 6.10 -13.61
N GLU A 134 14.34 6.27 -13.74
CA GLU A 134 15.23 6.68 -12.64
C GLU A 134 16.00 7.92 -13.02
N PHE A 135 16.14 8.86 -12.08
CA PHE A 135 16.80 10.14 -12.24
C PHE A 135 17.77 10.38 -11.08
N PHE A 136 18.80 11.16 -11.34
CA PHE A 136 19.68 11.69 -10.32
C PHE A 136 19.57 13.22 -10.28
N LEU A 137 19.11 13.75 -9.16
CA LEU A 137 18.69 15.15 -9.04
C LEU A 137 19.86 16.14 -8.92
N GLY A 138 21.10 15.66 -8.81
CA GLY A 138 22.33 16.45 -8.84
C GLY A 138 22.97 16.52 -10.22
N GLU A 139 22.48 15.78 -11.21
CA GLU A 139 22.92 15.85 -12.61
C GLU A 139 22.29 17.06 -13.31
N GLU A 140 22.97 17.53 -14.35
CA GLU A 140 22.43 18.60 -15.22
C GLU A 140 21.06 18.16 -15.75
N ASP A 141 20.07 19.05 -15.63
CA ASP A 141 18.67 18.82 -16.00
C ASP A 141 17.93 17.65 -15.30
N GLY A 142 18.59 16.87 -14.43
CA GLY A 142 18.00 15.69 -13.81
C GLY A 142 16.74 15.99 -12.97
N LEU A 143 16.75 17.12 -12.26
CA LEU A 143 15.58 17.60 -11.53
C LEU A 143 14.44 18.01 -12.47
N ASP A 144 14.73 18.77 -13.50
CA ASP A 144 13.72 19.31 -14.43
C ASP A 144 13.09 18.19 -15.25
N GLN A 145 13.89 17.24 -15.75
CA GLN A 145 13.41 16.05 -16.44
C GLN A 145 12.50 15.22 -15.54
N MET A 146 12.93 14.95 -14.32
CA MET A 146 12.12 14.22 -13.34
C MET A 146 10.81 14.93 -13.04
N CYS A 147 10.82 16.25 -12.81
CA CYS A 147 9.63 17.03 -12.53
C CYS A 147 8.68 17.09 -13.73
N ALA A 148 9.20 17.18 -14.96
CA ALA A 148 8.41 17.14 -16.19
C ALA A 148 7.66 15.81 -16.33
N VAL A 149 8.35 14.69 -16.10
CA VAL A 149 7.74 13.34 -16.12
C VAL A 149 6.76 13.17 -14.97
N ALA A 150 7.14 13.55 -13.75
CA ALA A 150 6.31 13.39 -12.55
C ALA A 150 4.99 14.20 -12.64
N GLY A 151 5.05 15.41 -13.21
CA GLY A 151 3.90 16.32 -13.35
C GLY A 151 3.12 16.18 -14.65
N GLY A 152 3.59 15.41 -15.61
CA GLY A 152 2.97 15.23 -16.92
C GLY A 152 1.90 14.13 -16.97
N PRO A 153 1.30 13.88 -18.15
CA PRO A 153 0.34 12.81 -18.38
C PRO A 153 0.99 11.43 -18.23
N LEU A 154 0.16 10.38 -18.20
CA LEU A 154 0.64 8.98 -18.23
C LEU A 154 1.12 8.60 -19.65
N GLY A 155 1.93 7.55 -19.74
CA GLY A 155 2.37 6.96 -21.01
C GLY A 155 3.49 7.72 -21.71
N GLN A 156 4.28 8.53 -20.96
CA GLN A 156 5.45 9.20 -21.52
C GLN A 156 6.57 8.22 -21.89
N ASP A 157 7.43 8.63 -22.83
CA ASP A 157 8.62 7.86 -23.21
C ASP A 157 9.63 7.72 -22.07
N GLY A 158 10.53 6.73 -22.18
CA GLY A 158 11.62 6.53 -21.22
C GLY A 158 11.34 5.50 -20.14
N PHE A 159 10.08 5.10 -19.94
CA PHE A 159 9.75 4.04 -18.99
C PHE A 159 10.18 2.66 -19.48
N ARG A 160 10.66 1.84 -18.55
CA ARG A 160 11.11 0.46 -18.82
C ARG A 160 10.57 -0.49 -17.76
N VAL A 161 10.39 -1.74 -18.12
CA VAL A 161 10.23 -2.82 -17.13
C VAL A 161 11.54 -2.92 -16.36
N GLY A 162 11.51 -2.59 -15.08
CA GLY A 162 12.70 -2.58 -14.24
C GLY A 162 13.22 -3.99 -13.96
N ARG A 163 14.55 -4.16 -14.01
CA ARG A 163 15.20 -5.38 -13.51
C ARG A 163 15.40 -5.36 -11.99
N VAL A 164 15.31 -4.18 -11.38
CA VAL A 164 15.46 -3.97 -9.95
C VAL A 164 14.10 -3.94 -9.30
N ARG A 165 13.91 -4.78 -8.32
CA ARG A 165 12.74 -4.78 -7.44
C ARG A 165 12.89 -3.69 -6.39
N GLU A 166 11.86 -2.89 -6.18
CA GLU A 166 11.83 -1.84 -5.16
C GLU A 166 10.82 -2.24 -4.07
N LEU A 167 11.30 -2.62 -2.90
CA LEU A 167 10.47 -2.92 -1.73
C LEU A 167 10.48 -1.73 -0.77
N LEU A 168 9.35 -1.06 -0.65
CA LEU A 168 9.17 0.10 0.21
C LEU A 168 8.58 -0.33 1.54
N ILE A 169 9.26 -0.08 2.66
CA ILE A 169 8.75 -0.35 4.01
C ILE A 169 8.48 0.98 4.71
N CYS A 170 7.23 1.23 5.07
CA CYS A 170 6.84 2.45 5.75
C CYS A 170 7.52 2.57 7.11
N ALA A 171 8.29 3.65 7.29
CA ALA A 171 9.01 3.97 8.53
C ALA A 171 8.69 5.37 9.06
N HIS A 172 7.53 5.94 8.70
CA HIS A 172 7.14 7.33 8.99
C HIS A 172 6.62 7.49 10.42
N GLY A 173 7.52 7.50 11.39
CA GLY A 173 7.19 7.58 12.81
C GLY A 173 6.54 8.89 13.26
N GLN A 174 6.78 10.00 12.55
CA GLN A 174 6.15 11.29 12.85
C GLN A 174 4.64 11.30 12.53
N VAL A 175 4.20 10.53 11.55
CA VAL A 175 2.78 10.36 11.24
C VAL A 175 2.14 9.35 12.17
N ASP A 176 2.79 8.18 12.35
CA ASP A 176 2.27 7.11 13.20
C ASP A 176 3.42 6.31 13.84
N SER A 177 3.36 6.16 15.17
CA SER A 177 4.40 5.49 15.95
C SER A 177 4.57 4.00 15.61
N CYS A 178 3.49 3.31 15.17
CA CYS A 178 3.57 1.94 14.73
C CYS A 178 4.46 1.81 13.50
N CYS A 179 4.29 2.68 12.48
CA CYS A 179 5.12 2.69 11.29
C CYS A 179 6.59 2.93 11.65
N GLY A 180 6.87 3.94 12.49
CA GLY A 180 8.24 4.26 12.91
C GLY A 180 8.94 3.10 13.61
N ARG A 181 8.27 2.47 14.58
CA ARG A 181 8.86 1.41 15.40
C ARG A 181 8.95 0.08 14.66
N LEU A 182 7.82 -0.37 14.11
CA LEU A 182 7.71 -1.70 13.52
C LEU A 182 8.34 -1.73 12.11
N GLY A 183 8.14 -0.67 11.31
CA GLY A 183 8.70 -0.58 9.97
C GLY A 183 10.22 -0.50 9.95
N VAL A 184 10.84 0.26 10.86
CA VAL A 184 12.31 0.32 10.98
C VAL A 184 12.89 -1.06 11.34
N ARG A 185 12.22 -1.79 12.23
CA ARG A 185 12.64 -3.14 12.62
C ARG A 185 12.56 -4.11 11.42
N LEU A 186 11.41 -4.13 10.73
CA LEU A 186 11.21 -4.99 9.56
C LEU A 186 12.21 -4.66 8.44
N HIS A 187 12.44 -3.37 8.15
CA HIS A 187 13.43 -2.94 7.17
C HIS A 187 14.83 -3.48 7.51
N ARG A 188 15.25 -3.38 8.77
CA ARG A 188 16.58 -3.86 9.20
C ARG A 188 16.71 -5.37 8.97
N ALA A 189 15.70 -6.15 9.33
CA ALA A 189 15.67 -7.59 9.12
C ALA A 189 15.73 -7.94 7.62
N ALA A 190 14.93 -7.27 6.78
CA ALA A 190 14.95 -7.47 5.33
C ALA A 190 16.33 -7.16 4.71
N ARG A 191 16.98 -6.07 5.15
CA ARG A 191 18.33 -5.71 4.70
C ARG A 191 19.37 -6.75 5.10
N GLN A 192 19.29 -7.27 6.32
CA GLN A 192 20.19 -8.34 6.79
C GLN A 192 20.01 -9.62 5.96
N MET A 193 18.79 -10.00 5.64
CA MET A 193 18.48 -11.20 4.87
C MET A 193 18.97 -11.11 3.42
N LEU A 194 18.84 -9.96 2.77
CA LEU A 194 19.30 -9.76 1.40
C LEU A 194 20.83 -9.69 1.28
N GLY A 195 21.53 -9.32 2.34
CA GLY A 195 22.98 -9.20 2.31
C GLY A 195 23.47 -8.24 1.21
N GLY A 196 24.19 -8.76 0.23
CA GLY A 196 24.72 -8.01 -0.91
C GLY A 196 23.88 -8.08 -2.19
N ASP A 197 22.65 -8.60 -2.16
CA ASP A 197 21.79 -8.64 -3.35
C ASP A 197 21.53 -7.22 -3.89
N THR A 198 21.81 -7.03 -5.17
CA THR A 198 21.62 -5.77 -5.89
C THR A 198 20.37 -5.76 -6.77
N THR A 199 19.70 -6.89 -6.90
CA THR A 199 18.46 -7.02 -7.71
C THR A 199 17.22 -6.56 -6.97
N THR A 200 17.29 -6.54 -5.63
CA THR A 200 16.22 -6.05 -4.76
C THR A 200 16.75 -4.91 -3.88
N ARG A 201 16.10 -3.75 -3.97
CA ARG A 201 16.37 -2.62 -3.07
C ARG A 201 15.25 -2.54 -2.03
N VAL A 202 15.62 -2.49 -0.76
CA VAL A 202 14.67 -2.34 0.35
C VAL A 202 14.84 -0.96 0.97
N TRP A 203 13.80 -0.15 0.87
CA TRP A 203 13.80 1.24 1.30
C TRP A 203 12.98 1.47 2.56
N ARG A 204 13.49 2.28 3.46
CA ARG A 204 12.62 2.98 4.42
C ARG A 204 11.96 4.13 3.71
N CYS A 205 10.62 4.20 3.77
CA CYS A 205 9.89 5.26 3.08
C CYS A 205 8.95 6.04 4.01
N SER A 206 8.52 7.21 3.54
CA SER A 206 7.46 7.97 4.15
C SER A 206 6.10 7.25 4.03
N ALA A 207 5.01 7.87 4.48
CA ALA A 207 3.71 7.21 4.57
C ALA A 207 3.17 6.73 3.21
N ILE A 208 2.93 5.43 3.10
CA ILE A 208 2.28 4.77 1.96
C ILE A 208 0.82 4.37 2.26
N GLY A 209 0.31 4.71 3.44
CA GLY A 209 -1.07 4.45 3.86
C GLY A 209 -1.25 3.14 4.66
N GLY A 210 -2.33 3.12 5.45
CA GLY A 210 -2.71 1.94 6.24
C GLY A 210 -1.90 1.77 7.52
N HIS A 211 -1.72 2.83 8.31
CA HIS A 211 -0.93 2.83 9.57
C HIS A 211 -1.37 1.73 10.53
N ARG A 212 -2.68 1.48 10.63
CA ARG A 212 -3.24 0.41 11.48
C ARG A 212 -2.83 -0.99 11.06
N PHE A 213 -2.32 -1.15 9.85
CA PHE A 213 -1.76 -2.40 9.35
C PHE A 213 -0.22 -2.45 9.43
N ALA A 214 0.41 -1.54 10.19
CA ALA A 214 1.86 -1.53 10.35
C ALA A 214 2.38 -2.86 10.95
N PRO A 215 3.58 -3.33 10.51
CA PRO A 215 4.39 -2.81 9.42
C PRO A 215 3.75 -3.02 8.05
N THR A 216 3.82 -1.98 7.20
CA THR A 216 3.32 -2.05 5.83
C THR A 216 4.46 -2.00 4.82
N ALA A 217 4.31 -2.73 3.73
CA ALA A 217 5.23 -2.70 2.60
C ALA A 217 4.46 -2.54 1.28
N LEU A 218 5.15 -1.97 0.28
CA LEU A 218 4.69 -1.86 -1.09
C LEU A 218 5.82 -2.36 -2.01
N ASP A 219 5.48 -3.27 -2.90
CA ASP A 219 6.40 -4.03 -3.71
C ASP A 219 6.23 -3.73 -5.20
N PHE A 220 7.30 -3.32 -5.87
CA PHE A 220 7.34 -3.10 -7.31
C PHE A 220 8.31 -4.08 -7.99
N PRO A 221 7.96 -4.56 -9.21
CA PRO A 221 7.02 -3.99 -10.17
C PRO A 221 5.56 -4.48 -10.05
N SER A 222 5.19 -5.25 -9.04
CA SER A 222 3.81 -5.79 -8.92
C SER A 222 2.78 -4.77 -8.40
N GLY A 223 3.22 -3.69 -7.74
CA GLY A 223 2.33 -2.75 -7.07
C GLY A 223 1.55 -3.34 -5.88
N ARG A 224 2.00 -4.46 -5.32
CA ARG A 224 1.32 -5.17 -4.24
C ARG A 224 1.61 -4.58 -2.88
N MET A 225 0.56 -4.33 -2.12
CA MET A 225 0.66 -3.85 -0.73
C MET A 225 0.48 -4.98 0.27
N TRP A 226 1.26 -4.89 1.35
CA TRP A 226 1.28 -5.84 2.45
C TRP A 226 1.11 -5.10 3.78
N GLY A 227 0.56 -5.78 4.78
CA GLY A 227 0.39 -5.23 6.12
C GLY A 227 0.55 -6.29 7.19
N HIS A 228 0.70 -5.84 8.44
CA HIS A 228 0.91 -6.72 9.60
C HIS A 228 2.09 -7.69 9.43
N LEU A 229 3.08 -7.31 8.62
CA LEU A 229 4.25 -8.13 8.37
C LEU A 229 5.06 -8.38 9.64
N VAL A 230 5.63 -9.55 9.73
CA VAL A 230 6.61 -9.93 10.76
C VAL A 230 7.91 -10.39 10.08
N GLU A 231 8.99 -10.56 10.86
CA GLU A 231 10.27 -10.96 10.29
C GLU A 231 10.22 -12.33 9.62
N ASP A 232 9.39 -13.24 10.13
CA ASP A 232 9.20 -14.58 9.59
C ASP A 232 8.48 -14.58 8.22
N ASP A 233 7.79 -13.50 7.86
CA ASP A 233 7.17 -13.36 6.54
C ASP A 233 8.20 -12.98 5.44
N LEU A 234 9.38 -12.47 5.83
CA LEU A 234 10.38 -11.94 4.91
C LEU A 234 10.93 -12.96 3.89
N PRO A 235 11.20 -14.23 4.25
CA PRO A 235 11.65 -15.21 3.26
C PRO A 235 10.68 -15.36 2.10
N VAL A 236 9.38 -15.44 2.39
CA VAL A 236 8.31 -15.51 1.38
C VAL A 236 8.20 -14.20 0.60
N LEU A 237 8.13 -13.08 1.30
CA LEU A 237 8.01 -11.77 0.68
C LEU A 237 9.18 -11.47 -0.25
N LEU A 238 10.43 -11.76 0.14
CA LEU A 238 11.63 -11.44 -0.63
C LEU A 238 11.84 -12.39 -1.81
N THR A 239 11.53 -13.68 -1.66
CA THR A 239 11.65 -14.65 -2.76
C THR A 239 10.49 -14.58 -3.75
N GLY A 240 9.30 -14.20 -3.27
CA GLY A 240 8.07 -14.12 -4.07
C GLY A 240 7.59 -15.47 -4.64
N ARG A 241 8.10 -16.60 -4.13
CA ARG A 241 7.83 -17.92 -4.75
C ARG A 241 6.52 -18.54 -4.32
N GLU A 242 6.15 -18.38 -3.05
CA GLU A 242 4.93 -18.93 -2.46
C GLU A 242 4.25 -17.84 -1.65
N ILE A 243 3.01 -17.52 -1.95
CA ILE A 243 2.28 -16.41 -1.31
C ILE A 243 1.35 -16.88 -0.20
N ASP A 244 0.87 -18.13 -0.28
CA ASP A 244 -0.07 -18.68 0.69
C ASP A 244 0.34 -18.50 2.16
N PRO A 245 1.61 -18.68 2.56
CA PRO A 245 2.02 -18.49 3.96
C PRO A 245 1.81 -17.08 4.50
N ILE A 246 1.77 -16.06 3.63
CA ILE A 246 1.57 -14.65 4.01
C ILE A 246 0.31 -14.04 3.40
N TRP A 247 -0.61 -14.86 2.94
CA TRP A 247 -1.85 -14.40 2.30
C TRP A 247 -2.66 -13.45 3.17
N ASP A 248 -2.77 -13.70 4.44
CA ASP A 248 -3.47 -12.84 5.41
C ASP A 248 -2.79 -11.48 5.64
N ARG A 249 -1.60 -11.26 5.06
CA ARG A 249 -0.87 -10.00 5.03
C ARG A 249 -1.17 -9.17 3.77
N TYR A 250 -1.81 -9.77 2.77
CA TYR A 250 -2.05 -9.12 1.49
C TYR A 250 -3.18 -8.09 1.58
N ARG A 251 -2.92 -6.89 1.04
CA ARG A 251 -3.86 -5.77 1.08
C ARG A 251 -4.51 -5.45 -0.27
N GLY A 252 -3.90 -5.86 -1.38
CA GLY A 252 -4.31 -5.58 -2.75
C GLY A 252 -3.20 -4.92 -3.57
N ALA A 253 -3.41 -4.82 -4.87
CA ALA A 253 -2.53 -4.12 -5.80
C ALA A 253 -2.99 -2.68 -6.02
N VAL A 254 -2.06 -1.71 -5.91
CA VAL A 254 -2.36 -0.26 -6.01
C VAL A 254 -2.69 0.21 -7.43
N GLY A 255 -2.49 -0.64 -8.44
CA GLY A 255 -2.87 -0.35 -9.83
C GLY A 255 -4.32 -0.69 -10.17
N LEU A 256 -5.08 -1.29 -9.26
CA LEU A 256 -6.47 -1.65 -9.42
C LEU A 256 -7.38 -0.55 -8.88
N ASP A 257 -8.42 -0.20 -9.63
CA ASP A 257 -9.23 0.99 -9.37
C ASP A 257 -10.28 0.77 -8.28
N THR A 258 -10.80 -0.46 -8.15
CA THR A 258 -11.87 -0.77 -7.21
C THR A 258 -11.46 -1.81 -6.18
N ARG A 259 -12.15 -1.82 -5.05
CA ARG A 259 -11.99 -2.84 -4.03
C ARG A 259 -12.40 -4.23 -4.51
N ALA A 260 -13.39 -4.30 -5.40
CA ALA A 260 -13.84 -5.54 -6.01
C ALA A 260 -12.74 -6.16 -6.87
N GLU A 261 -12.11 -5.37 -7.74
CA GLU A 261 -10.94 -5.82 -8.52
C GLU A 261 -9.78 -6.29 -7.63
N GLN A 262 -9.47 -5.56 -6.55
CA GLN A 262 -8.41 -5.95 -5.62
C GLN A 262 -8.72 -7.28 -4.90
N ALA A 263 -9.98 -7.51 -4.53
CA ALA A 263 -10.40 -8.75 -3.91
C ALA A 263 -10.31 -9.94 -4.88
N VAL A 264 -10.75 -9.74 -6.12
CA VAL A 264 -10.65 -10.74 -7.21
C VAL A 264 -9.19 -11.02 -7.58
N GLU A 265 -8.38 -9.97 -7.77
CA GLU A 265 -6.93 -10.15 -8.05
C GLU A 265 -6.25 -10.93 -6.91
N GLY A 266 -6.64 -10.69 -5.69
CA GLY A 266 -6.15 -11.44 -4.56
C GLY A 266 -6.42 -12.94 -4.70
N GLU A 267 -7.63 -13.36 -5.06
CA GLU A 267 -7.96 -14.77 -5.28
C GLU A 267 -7.19 -15.36 -6.48
N LEU A 268 -7.03 -14.57 -7.54
CA LEU A 268 -6.19 -14.96 -8.68
C LEU A 268 -4.72 -15.13 -8.28
N LEU A 269 -4.21 -14.27 -7.39
CA LEU A 269 -2.84 -14.36 -6.87
C LEU A 269 -2.61 -15.66 -6.10
N ARG A 270 -3.58 -16.13 -5.32
CA ARG A 270 -3.51 -17.44 -4.68
C ARG A 270 -3.47 -18.58 -5.69
N ARG A 271 -4.22 -18.43 -6.79
CA ARG A 271 -4.37 -19.48 -7.80
C ARG A 271 -3.16 -19.58 -8.72
N TYR A 272 -2.65 -18.45 -9.20
CA TYR A 272 -1.57 -18.39 -10.19
C TYR A 272 -0.19 -18.08 -9.58
N GLY A 273 -0.17 -17.69 -8.32
CA GLY A 273 1.04 -17.30 -7.64
C GLY A 273 1.70 -16.04 -8.21
N PRO A 274 3.02 -15.90 -8.01
CA PRO A 274 3.78 -14.71 -8.43
C PRO A 274 3.73 -14.43 -9.93
N ALA A 275 3.57 -15.46 -10.76
CA ALA A 275 3.50 -15.33 -12.22
C ALA A 275 2.33 -14.43 -12.69
N LEU A 276 1.33 -14.22 -11.84
CA LEU A 276 0.21 -13.32 -12.15
C LEU A 276 0.65 -11.89 -12.52
N VAL A 277 1.84 -11.45 -12.07
CA VAL A 277 2.38 -10.11 -12.42
C VAL A 277 2.63 -9.97 -13.93
N ASP A 278 2.85 -11.07 -14.63
CA ASP A 278 3.09 -11.10 -16.08
C ASP A 278 1.80 -11.32 -16.88
N ALA A 279 0.67 -11.58 -16.21
CA ALA A 279 -0.62 -11.75 -16.86
C ALA A 279 -1.21 -10.41 -17.31
N GLU A 280 -1.88 -10.43 -18.45
CA GLU A 280 -2.85 -9.40 -18.80
C GLU A 280 -4.17 -9.72 -18.13
N LEU A 281 -4.65 -8.80 -17.28
CA LEU A 281 -5.91 -8.92 -16.57
C LEU A 281 -6.88 -7.87 -17.07
N VAL A 282 -8.06 -8.30 -17.50
CA VAL A 282 -9.14 -7.40 -17.90
C VAL A 282 -10.32 -7.65 -16.98
N PHE A 283 -10.67 -6.63 -16.20
CA PHE A 283 -11.78 -6.66 -15.27
C PHE A 283 -13.01 -5.96 -15.86
N ARG A 284 -14.17 -6.53 -15.63
CA ARG A 284 -15.47 -5.89 -15.82
C ARG A 284 -16.27 -6.02 -14.53
N VAL A 285 -16.38 -4.89 -13.83
CA VAL A 285 -17.09 -4.81 -12.56
C VAL A 285 -18.56 -4.55 -12.82
N GLU A 286 -19.42 -5.40 -12.28
CA GLU A 286 -20.87 -5.31 -12.34
C GLU A 286 -21.44 -5.32 -10.91
N ASP A 287 -22.74 -5.10 -10.77
CA ASP A 287 -23.37 -5.13 -9.46
C ASP A 287 -23.39 -6.57 -8.90
N GLY A 288 -22.62 -6.76 -7.82
CA GLY A 288 -22.49 -8.03 -7.10
C GLY A 288 -21.52 -9.06 -7.70
N TYR A 289 -20.89 -8.81 -8.86
CA TYR A 289 -19.87 -9.71 -9.40
C TYR A 289 -18.81 -9.00 -10.24
N VAL A 290 -17.72 -9.69 -10.49
CA VAL A 290 -16.64 -9.25 -11.39
C VAL A 290 -16.38 -10.36 -12.40
N ASP A 291 -16.47 -10.03 -13.67
CA ASP A 291 -15.93 -10.86 -14.76
C ASP A 291 -14.46 -10.49 -14.96
N VAL A 292 -13.58 -11.47 -14.99
CA VAL A 292 -12.16 -11.27 -15.24
C VAL A 292 -11.63 -12.26 -16.25
N SER A 293 -10.86 -11.77 -17.22
CA SER A 293 -10.02 -12.60 -18.09
C SER A 293 -8.57 -12.53 -17.62
N VAL A 294 -7.93 -13.70 -17.61
CA VAL A 294 -6.51 -13.87 -17.26
C VAL A 294 -5.82 -14.39 -18.52
N ASP A 295 -4.92 -13.59 -19.06
CA ASP A 295 -4.10 -13.95 -20.21
C ASP A 295 -2.64 -14.04 -19.78
N LEU A 296 -2.14 -15.24 -19.64
CA LEU A 296 -0.77 -15.56 -19.24
C LEU A 296 -0.23 -16.60 -20.24
N VAL A 297 1.06 -16.62 -20.48
CA VAL A 297 1.68 -17.51 -21.47
C VAL A 297 1.18 -18.96 -21.32
N GLY A 298 0.41 -19.40 -22.32
CA GLY A 298 -0.20 -20.74 -22.34
C GLY A 298 -1.46 -20.92 -21.47
N ILE A 299 -1.97 -19.85 -20.87
CA ILE A 299 -3.17 -19.86 -20.04
C ILE A 299 -4.10 -18.73 -20.49
N HIS A 300 -5.35 -19.06 -20.81
CA HIS A 300 -6.40 -18.13 -21.24
C HIS A 300 -7.67 -18.44 -20.48
N ASP A 301 -7.75 -17.97 -19.24
CA ASP A 301 -8.87 -18.28 -18.34
C ASP A 301 -9.85 -17.13 -18.25
N ARG A 302 -11.10 -17.46 -17.95
CA ARG A 302 -12.16 -16.47 -17.64
C ARG A 302 -12.91 -16.91 -16.41
N TYR A 303 -13.16 -15.95 -15.52
CA TYR A 303 -13.88 -16.18 -14.27
C TYR A 303 -15.01 -15.17 -14.14
N ARG A 304 -16.10 -15.62 -13.57
CA ARG A 304 -17.11 -14.77 -12.94
C ARG A 304 -17.05 -15.03 -11.43
N MET A 305 -16.70 -14.02 -10.67
CA MET A 305 -16.56 -14.11 -9.22
C MET A 305 -17.59 -13.22 -8.54
N VAL A 306 -18.33 -13.80 -7.60
CA VAL A 306 -19.31 -13.06 -6.80
C VAL A 306 -18.59 -12.26 -5.73
N VAL A 307 -18.91 -10.98 -5.63
CA VAL A 307 -18.34 -10.07 -4.63
C VAL A 307 -19.35 -9.84 -3.53
N ILE A 308 -18.97 -10.21 -2.32
CA ILE A 308 -19.82 -10.10 -1.14
C ILE A 308 -19.26 -8.98 -0.25
N THR A 309 -20.09 -7.98 0.04
CA THR A 309 -19.77 -6.91 0.98
C THR A 309 -20.49 -7.16 2.31
N GLY A 310 -19.74 -7.10 3.40
CA GLY A 310 -20.30 -7.24 4.75
C GLY A 310 -20.82 -5.91 5.30
N GLU A 311 -21.30 -5.95 6.54
CA GLU A 311 -21.77 -4.76 7.24
C GLU A 311 -20.61 -3.80 7.59
N PRO A 312 -20.79 -2.48 7.42
CA PRO A 312 -19.82 -1.48 7.83
C PRO A 312 -19.55 -1.53 9.33
N ARG A 313 -18.28 -1.45 9.72
CA ARG A 313 -17.87 -1.37 11.12
C ARG A 313 -16.84 -0.27 11.36
N MET A 314 -16.89 0.36 12.53
CA MET A 314 -15.88 1.35 12.92
C MET A 314 -14.62 0.67 13.40
N VAL A 315 -13.46 1.12 12.90
CA VAL A 315 -12.14 0.61 13.28
C VAL A 315 -11.23 1.75 13.71
N VAL A 316 -10.21 1.45 14.54
CA VAL A 316 -9.17 2.41 14.89
C VAL A 316 -8.25 2.61 13.70
N ALA A 317 -8.17 3.83 13.20
CA ALA A 317 -7.42 4.16 11.97
C ALA A 317 -5.95 4.49 12.22
N ASN A 318 -5.60 5.05 13.39
CA ASN A 318 -4.24 5.46 13.74
C ASN A 318 -3.98 5.48 15.26
N CYS A 319 -2.72 5.65 15.67
CA CYS A 319 -2.31 5.72 17.07
C CYS A 319 -2.78 7.01 17.81
N LYS A 320 -3.41 7.96 17.11
CA LYS A 320 -4.03 9.15 17.69
C LYS A 320 -5.48 8.92 18.09
N GLY A 321 -5.99 7.67 17.94
CA GLY A 321 -7.34 7.28 18.33
C GLY A 321 -8.44 7.67 17.33
N MET A 322 -8.08 8.11 16.12
CA MET A 322 -9.08 8.34 15.06
C MET A 322 -9.70 7.01 14.66
N THR A 323 -10.99 7.05 14.37
CA THR A 323 -11.74 5.91 13.85
C THR A 323 -12.21 6.18 12.42
N SER A 324 -12.41 5.13 11.65
CA SER A 324 -12.98 5.19 10.31
C SER A 324 -13.91 4.01 10.04
N PRO A 325 -14.97 4.19 9.21
CA PRO A 325 -15.79 3.07 8.79
C PRO A 325 -15.00 2.18 7.81
N VAL A 326 -15.20 0.88 7.95
CA VAL A 326 -14.65 -0.14 7.04
C VAL A 326 -15.73 -1.15 6.72
N THR A 327 -15.90 -1.46 5.44
CA THR A 327 -16.81 -2.50 4.97
C THR A 327 -15.97 -3.71 4.56
N PRO A 328 -16.14 -4.88 5.19
CA PRO A 328 -15.47 -6.11 4.75
C PRO A 328 -15.86 -6.47 3.32
N ILE A 329 -14.98 -7.17 2.61
CA ILE A 329 -15.23 -7.67 1.26
C ILE A 329 -14.63 -9.05 1.10
N SER A 330 -15.34 -9.94 0.42
CA SER A 330 -14.88 -11.28 0.08
C SER A 330 -15.34 -11.66 -1.32
N VAL A 331 -14.74 -12.72 -1.85
CA VAL A 331 -15.02 -13.24 -3.19
C VAL A 331 -15.29 -14.73 -3.08
N SER A 332 -16.25 -15.23 -3.87
CA SER A 332 -16.56 -16.64 -4.01
C SER A 332 -16.73 -17.06 -5.47
#